data_1709b5b615db48d15833a8a9258c14df
#
_entry.id   1709b5b615db48d15833a8a9258c14df
#
_cell.length_a   1.000
_cell.length_b   1.000
_cell.length_c   1.000
_cell.angle_alpha   90.00
_cell.angle_beta   90.00
_cell.angle_gamma   90.00
#
_symmetry.space_group_name_H-M   'P 1'
#
loop_
_entity.id
_entity.type
_entity.pdbx_description
1 polymer ?
#
loop_
_entity_poly.entity_id
_entity_poly.type
_entity_poly.pdbx_seq_one_letter_code
_entity_poly.pdbx_strand_id
1 'polypeptide(L)'
;VLQYRAIEFHDQPVRPLGDDRKFAEGAMYGLVPVGPKPETALMIVWIPKADHGPELWLDANADGKLSDDERHVMTGRDLEIPATITTQQKPPIQAQRTLLFRRSAVGEGLRYTVRGYAQGRLNLGEKQYSVLLIDGNANGLFDNVGQDRVCIDLNDDGRFDALTEQFPLGKPITQGQDVYVISSDAAASAVTANLRSAEQGKLRLTLGEKLKPSAKIAVELVSDLGELVAIDKLDEAISVPYGQYRVSSLKLELPDSGGQTWTYNFSNEKTKNYSVPANRETTVALLAKLDMNISLDPYNENKKVTPGQTVTVQPRLLADDSLYLSSCTIGAGGESRSAEGNAEILLLSPDGKTISRGLTGFS
;
A
#
# COMPACT_ATOMS: atom_id res chain seq x y z
N VAL A 1 -1.19 0.38 6.88
CA VAL A 1 -0.45 -0.91 6.86
C VAL A 1 1.02 -0.59 6.91
N LEU A 2 1.76 -1.12 7.91
CA LEU A 2 3.21 -0.94 8.01
C LEU A 2 3.89 -1.66 6.85
N GLN A 3 4.71 -0.95 6.08
CA GLN A 3 5.48 -1.52 5.00
C GLN A 3 6.85 -1.99 5.53
N TYR A 4 7.09 -3.30 5.56
CA TYR A 4 8.36 -3.87 5.97
C TYR A 4 9.32 -3.96 4.78
N ARG A 5 10.56 -3.52 4.99
CA ARG A 5 11.67 -3.66 4.05
C ARG A 5 12.60 -4.78 4.49
N ALA A 6 13.08 -5.59 3.56
CA ALA A 6 14.12 -6.57 3.82
C ALA A 6 15.47 -5.84 3.99
N ILE A 7 16.30 -6.38 4.90
CA ILE A 7 17.70 -5.95 5.05
C ILE A 7 18.55 -6.92 4.23
N GLU A 8 19.42 -6.36 3.40
CA GLU A 8 20.41 -7.14 2.68
C GLU A 8 21.63 -7.34 3.58
N PHE A 9 22.04 -8.60 3.74
CA PHE A 9 23.16 -8.99 4.60
C PHE A 9 24.31 -9.56 3.78
N HIS A 10 25.53 -9.33 4.25
CA HIS A 10 26.80 -9.76 3.69
C HIS A 10 27.66 -10.43 4.76
N ASP A 11 28.56 -11.30 4.36
CA ASP A 11 29.50 -11.99 5.28
C ASP A 11 30.64 -11.08 5.78
N GLN A 12 30.77 -9.88 5.21
CA GLN A 12 31.78 -8.90 5.57
C GLN A 12 31.14 -7.54 5.84
N PRO A 13 31.73 -6.70 6.69
CA PRO A 13 31.23 -5.36 6.95
C PRO A 13 31.12 -4.53 5.67
N VAL A 14 29.93 -3.92 5.44
CA VAL A 14 29.64 -3.04 4.31
C VAL A 14 30.35 -1.69 4.46
N ARG A 15 30.64 -1.30 5.71
CA ARG A 15 31.41 -0.10 6.09
C ARG A 15 32.38 -0.45 7.21
N PRO A 16 33.47 0.32 7.41
CA PRO A 16 34.31 0.19 8.59
C PRO A 16 33.46 0.28 9.88
N LEU A 17 33.66 -0.62 10.82
CA LEU A 17 32.91 -0.67 12.07
C LEU A 17 33.32 0.42 13.09
N GLY A 18 34.32 1.24 12.75
CA GLY A 18 34.82 2.32 13.61
C GLY A 18 35.63 1.88 14.84
N ASP A 19 35.68 0.59 15.11
CA ASP A 19 36.51 -0.07 16.14
C ASP A 19 37.03 -1.43 15.63
N ASP A 20 37.95 -2.05 16.38
CA ASP A 20 38.52 -3.37 16.08
C ASP A 20 37.60 -4.52 16.57
N ARG A 21 36.32 -4.30 16.78
CA ARG A 21 35.37 -5.29 17.29
C ARG A 21 35.24 -6.46 16.34
N LYS A 22 35.39 -7.67 16.92
CA LYS A 22 35.14 -8.93 16.21
C LYS A 22 33.85 -9.55 16.67
N PHE A 23 33.01 -9.89 15.74
CA PHE A 23 31.77 -10.62 15.99
C PHE A 23 31.98 -12.13 15.87
N ALA A 24 31.05 -12.89 16.44
CA ALA A 24 31.10 -14.36 16.41
C ALA A 24 31.01 -14.88 14.96
N GLU A 25 31.44 -16.10 14.74
CA GLU A 25 31.29 -16.81 13.47
C GLU A 25 29.80 -16.88 13.09
N GLY A 26 29.48 -16.61 11.81
CA GLY A 26 28.10 -16.53 11.30
C GLY A 26 27.43 -15.16 11.50
N ALA A 27 28.16 -14.13 11.95
CA ALA A 27 27.68 -12.77 11.96
C ALA A 27 27.46 -12.25 10.53
N MET A 28 26.34 -11.59 10.30
CA MET A 28 25.96 -11.00 9.02
C MET A 28 25.88 -9.48 9.14
N TYR A 29 26.42 -8.78 8.16
CA TYR A 29 26.59 -7.33 8.17
C TYR A 29 25.67 -6.67 7.14
N GLY A 30 25.02 -5.59 7.51
CA GLY A 30 24.11 -4.88 6.60
C GLY A 30 23.98 -3.41 6.94
N LEU A 31 23.10 -2.75 6.18
CA LEU A 31 22.70 -1.37 6.42
C LEU A 31 21.17 -1.29 6.51
N VAL A 32 20.68 -0.51 7.46
CA VAL A 32 19.29 -0.11 7.55
C VAL A 32 19.15 1.21 6.79
N PRO A 33 18.54 1.23 5.61
CA PRO A 33 18.51 2.41 4.74
C PRO A 33 17.50 3.45 5.24
N VAL A 34 17.86 4.16 6.32
CA VAL A 34 17.12 5.30 6.87
C VAL A 34 17.78 6.61 6.49
N GLY A 35 17.01 7.69 6.61
CA GLY A 35 17.47 9.02 6.24
C GLY A 35 17.44 9.27 4.73
N PRO A 36 17.94 10.44 4.30
CA PRO A 36 17.76 10.94 2.94
C PRO A 36 18.76 10.38 1.92
N LYS A 37 19.85 9.77 2.36
CA LYS A 37 20.96 9.31 1.50
C LYS A 37 21.49 7.96 1.97
N PRO A 38 22.14 7.19 1.09
CA PRO A 38 22.79 5.93 1.47
C PRO A 38 23.80 6.09 2.62
N GLU A 39 24.50 7.24 2.70
CA GLU A 39 25.49 7.52 3.73
C GLU A 39 24.90 7.65 5.14
N THR A 40 23.61 7.99 5.24
CA THR A 40 22.88 8.11 6.52
C THR A 40 22.31 6.78 7.01
N ALA A 41 22.42 5.71 6.23
CA ALA A 41 21.97 4.38 6.66
C ALA A 41 22.71 3.91 7.90
N LEU A 42 22.00 3.32 8.85
CA LEU A 42 22.55 2.82 10.09
C LEU A 42 23.23 1.45 9.87
N MET A 43 24.38 1.25 10.47
CA MET A 43 25.04 -0.05 10.46
C MET A 43 24.28 -1.05 11.32
N ILE A 44 24.20 -2.30 10.85
CA ILE A 44 23.57 -3.39 11.57
C ILE A 44 24.43 -4.65 11.45
N VAL A 45 24.58 -5.36 12.58
CA VAL A 45 25.11 -6.72 12.59
C VAL A 45 24.05 -7.65 13.17
N TRP A 46 23.80 -8.74 12.47
CA TRP A 46 22.82 -9.75 12.83
C TRP A 46 23.50 -11.10 13.07
N ILE A 47 23.30 -11.68 14.23
CA ILE A 47 23.83 -13.00 14.62
C ILE A 47 22.64 -13.91 14.94
N PRO A 48 22.14 -14.71 13.97
CA PRO A 48 20.91 -15.48 14.14
C PRO A 48 21.04 -16.63 15.13
N LYS A 49 22.26 -17.11 15.39
CA LYS A 49 22.57 -18.30 16.22
C LYS A 49 23.62 -17.99 17.29
N ALA A 50 23.44 -16.89 18.02
CA ALA A 50 24.29 -16.62 19.17
C ALA A 50 23.94 -17.53 20.37
N ASP A 51 24.90 -17.76 21.29
CA ASP A 51 24.75 -18.67 22.45
C ASP A 51 23.58 -18.32 23.37
N HIS A 52 23.19 -17.03 23.41
CA HIS A 52 22.10 -16.51 24.25
C HIS A 52 20.84 -16.16 23.47
N GLY A 53 20.69 -16.66 22.24
CA GLY A 53 19.62 -16.33 21.30
C GLY A 53 20.07 -15.36 20.23
N PRO A 54 19.21 -15.11 19.21
CA PRO A 54 19.57 -14.22 18.11
C PRO A 54 19.91 -12.81 18.60
N GLU A 55 21.02 -12.26 18.14
CA GLU A 55 21.52 -10.94 18.53
C GLU A 55 21.49 -9.96 17.37
N LEU A 56 21.09 -8.74 17.67
CA LEU A 56 21.09 -7.62 16.74
C LEU A 56 21.89 -6.47 17.36
N TRP A 57 22.86 -5.97 16.62
CA TRP A 57 23.62 -4.78 16.94
C TRP A 57 23.23 -3.69 15.93
N LEU A 58 22.90 -2.50 16.40
CA LEU A 58 22.45 -1.39 15.55
C LEU A 58 23.16 -0.11 15.99
N ASP A 59 23.86 0.55 15.08
CA ASP A 59 24.37 1.93 15.27
C ASP A 59 23.18 2.90 15.38
N ALA A 60 22.49 2.85 16.52
CA ALA A 60 21.23 3.56 16.73
C ALA A 60 21.41 5.07 16.95
N ASN A 61 22.59 5.49 17.39
CA ASN A 61 22.95 6.89 17.62
C ASN A 61 23.58 7.54 16.37
N ALA A 62 23.86 6.76 15.32
CA ALA A 62 24.46 7.16 14.05
C ALA A 62 25.87 7.79 14.21
N ASP A 63 26.68 7.28 15.16
CA ASP A 63 28.05 7.75 15.37
C ASP A 63 29.09 6.96 14.58
N GLY A 64 28.67 5.91 13.86
CA GLY A 64 29.51 5.07 13.01
C GLY A 64 30.24 3.99 13.79
N LYS A 65 29.82 3.66 15.00
CA LYS A 65 30.37 2.59 15.85
C LYS A 65 29.27 1.67 16.31
N LEU A 66 29.65 0.52 16.88
CA LEU A 66 28.72 -0.40 17.52
C LEU A 66 29.20 -0.60 18.98
N SER A 67 28.53 0.08 19.90
CA SER A 67 28.83 0.01 21.32
C SER A 67 28.03 -1.09 22.05
N ASP A 68 28.39 -1.46 23.27
CA ASP A 68 27.73 -2.56 24.00
C ASP A 68 26.28 -2.27 24.36
N ASP A 69 25.91 -1.01 24.49
CA ASP A 69 24.53 -0.55 24.73
C ASP A 69 23.64 -0.61 23.46
N GLU A 70 24.25 -0.83 22.31
CA GLU A 70 23.56 -1.03 21.03
C GLU A 70 23.37 -2.51 20.68
N ARG A 71 23.70 -3.40 21.61
CA ARG A 71 23.44 -4.82 21.52
C ARG A 71 22.06 -5.17 22.03
N HIS A 72 21.29 -5.89 21.23
CA HIS A 72 19.94 -6.33 21.55
C HIS A 72 19.79 -7.84 21.34
N VAL A 73 19.17 -8.54 22.29
CA VAL A 73 18.81 -9.95 22.14
C VAL A 73 17.34 -10.04 21.73
N MET A 74 17.06 -10.70 20.62
CA MET A 74 15.69 -10.91 20.15
C MET A 74 15.07 -12.15 20.83
N THR A 75 14.32 -11.94 21.90
CA THR A 75 13.58 -13.00 22.59
C THR A 75 12.30 -13.41 21.90
N GLY A 76 11.81 -12.61 20.95
CA GLY A 76 10.56 -12.82 20.19
C GLY A 76 10.75 -12.67 18.68
N ARG A 77 9.64 -12.53 17.98
CA ARG A 77 9.63 -12.27 16.53
C ARG A 77 9.98 -10.83 16.20
N ASP A 78 9.58 -9.91 17.05
CA ASP A 78 9.66 -8.46 16.85
C ASP A 78 10.59 -7.84 17.92
N LEU A 79 11.31 -6.79 17.52
CA LEU A 79 12.19 -6.00 18.38
C LEU A 79 12.06 -4.52 17.99
N GLU A 80 11.85 -3.65 18.97
CA GLU A 80 11.77 -2.20 18.79
C GLU A 80 13.04 -1.55 19.32
N ILE A 81 13.67 -0.70 18.50
CA ILE A 81 14.88 0.03 18.87
C ILE A 81 14.67 1.52 18.53
N PRO A 82 14.80 2.43 19.51
CA PRO A 82 14.90 3.85 19.24
C PRO A 82 16.17 4.15 18.44
N ALA A 83 16.06 4.97 17.39
CA ALA A 83 17.19 5.34 16.57
C ALA A 83 17.15 6.81 16.18
N THR A 84 18.32 7.39 15.97
CA THR A 84 18.50 8.78 15.52
C THR A 84 18.64 8.82 14.02
N ILE A 85 17.77 9.55 13.34
CA ILE A 85 17.79 9.72 11.90
C ILE A 85 18.08 11.17 11.56
N THR A 86 19.13 11.41 10.76
CA THR A 86 19.54 12.74 10.36
C THR A 86 18.80 13.18 9.10
N THR A 87 18.20 14.37 9.10
CA THR A 87 17.53 14.97 7.92
C THR A 87 18.51 15.72 7.03
N GLN A 88 18.09 16.07 5.81
CA GLN A 88 18.87 16.94 4.90
C GLN A 88 18.68 18.43 5.13
N GLN A 89 17.88 18.83 6.11
CA GLN A 89 17.65 20.25 6.40
C GLN A 89 18.96 20.97 6.76
N LYS A 90 19.03 22.26 6.54
CA LYS A 90 20.19 23.08 6.91
C LYS A 90 19.76 24.08 7.98
N PRO A 91 20.22 23.94 9.23
CA PRO A 91 21.10 22.87 9.74
C PRO A 91 20.39 21.51 9.75
N PRO A 92 21.13 20.39 9.70
CA PRO A 92 20.56 19.05 9.83
C PRO A 92 19.81 18.90 11.16
N ILE A 93 18.63 18.31 11.12
CA ILE A 93 17.85 17.98 12.30
C ILE A 93 17.97 16.49 12.57
N GLN A 94 18.18 16.11 13.81
CA GLN A 94 18.13 14.74 14.26
C GLN A 94 16.71 14.40 14.71
N ALA A 95 16.06 13.45 14.02
CA ALA A 95 14.74 12.96 14.35
C ALA A 95 14.86 11.63 15.10
N GLN A 96 14.24 11.54 16.28
CA GLN A 96 14.12 10.27 17.00
C GLN A 96 12.98 9.46 16.39
N ARG A 97 13.27 8.19 16.05
CA ARG A 97 12.30 7.24 15.49
C ARG A 97 12.44 5.90 16.19
N THR A 98 11.38 5.12 16.19
CA THR A 98 11.43 3.73 16.63
C THR A 98 11.47 2.83 15.40
N LEU A 99 12.54 2.07 15.26
CA LEU A 99 12.66 1.02 14.24
C LEU A 99 12.09 -0.28 14.82
N LEU A 100 11.19 -0.92 14.06
CA LEU A 100 10.62 -2.20 14.40
C LEU A 100 11.24 -3.26 13.49
N PHE A 101 12.07 -4.12 14.08
CA PHE A 101 12.68 -5.26 13.39
C PHE A 101 11.81 -6.48 13.54
N ARG A 102 11.68 -7.25 12.48
CA ARG A 102 10.91 -8.50 12.44
C ARG A 102 11.72 -9.61 11.79
N ARG A 103 11.83 -10.75 12.47
CA ARG A 103 12.43 -11.95 11.90
C ARG A 103 11.56 -12.49 10.77
N SER A 104 12.20 -12.91 9.68
CA SER A 104 11.52 -13.61 8.61
C SER A 104 10.92 -14.92 9.12
N ALA A 105 9.74 -15.29 8.60
CA ALA A 105 9.13 -16.57 8.91
C ALA A 105 9.89 -17.74 8.23
N VAL A 106 10.64 -17.44 7.17
CA VAL A 106 11.41 -18.41 6.39
C VAL A 106 12.85 -17.90 6.32
N GLY A 107 13.81 -18.73 6.74
CA GLY A 107 15.25 -18.37 6.75
C GLY A 107 15.66 -17.47 7.92
N GLU A 108 16.90 -16.96 7.85
CA GLU A 108 17.56 -16.20 8.91
C GLU A 108 17.49 -14.67 8.69
N GLY A 109 16.65 -14.21 7.76
CA GLY A 109 16.55 -12.79 7.37
C GLY A 109 15.81 -11.93 8.39
N LEU A 110 16.13 -10.63 8.36
CA LEU A 110 15.42 -9.58 9.08
C LEU A 110 14.72 -8.64 8.11
N ARG A 111 13.58 -8.12 8.55
CA ARG A 111 12.89 -7.00 7.93
C ARG A 111 12.75 -5.89 8.97
N TYR A 112 12.65 -4.67 8.51
CA TYR A 112 12.40 -3.54 9.39
C TYR A 112 11.32 -2.63 8.82
N THR A 113 10.74 -1.82 9.68
CA THR A 113 9.89 -0.67 9.33
C THR A 113 10.09 0.42 10.37
N VAL A 114 9.71 1.66 10.04
CA VAL A 114 9.61 2.74 11.03
C VAL A 114 8.24 2.67 11.67
N ARG A 115 8.21 2.65 13.00
CA ARG A 115 6.97 2.58 13.76
C ARG A 115 6.37 3.96 13.96
N GLY A 116 5.06 4.04 13.81
CA GLY A 116 4.29 5.23 14.14
C GLY A 116 3.90 6.06 12.91
N TYR A 117 3.37 7.21 13.23
CA TYR A 117 2.91 8.25 12.30
C TYR A 117 3.08 9.60 12.99
N ALA A 118 3.11 10.67 12.23
CA ALA A 118 2.96 12.01 12.78
C ALA A 118 1.49 12.43 12.66
N GLN A 119 0.97 13.10 13.68
CA GLN A 119 -0.41 13.56 13.73
C GLN A 119 -0.45 15.09 13.87
N GLY A 120 -1.41 15.72 13.19
CA GLY A 120 -1.57 17.15 13.21
C GLY A 120 -2.91 17.64 12.70
N ARG A 121 -2.93 18.92 12.36
CA ARG A 121 -4.07 19.60 11.73
C ARG A 121 -3.64 20.25 10.44
N LEU A 122 -4.51 20.25 9.45
CA LEU A 122 -4.29 20.84 8.13
C LEU A 122 -5.48 21.68 7.72
N ASN A 123 -5.24 22.90 7.24
CA ASN A 123 -6.32 23.72 6.68
C ASN A 123 -6.42 23.45 5.16
N LEU A 124 -7.62 23.07 4.69
CA LEU A 124 -7.98 23.07 3.28
C LEU A 124 -9.07 24.11 3.09
N GLY A 125 -8.72 25.27 2.51
CA GLY A 125 -9.57 26.43 2.51
C GLY A 125 -9.83 26.93 3.93
N GLU A 126 -11.11 27.15 4.25
CA GLU A 126 -11.54 27.63 5.59
C GLU A 126 -11.71 26.50 6.62
N LYS A 127 -11.73 25.24 6.18
CA LYS A 127 -11.96 24.09 7.07
C LYS A 127 -10.64 23.46 7.51
N GLN A 128 -10.57 23.12 8.81
CA GLN A 128 -9.46 22.44 9.42
C GLN A 128 -9.78 20.95 9.59
N TYR A 129 -8.85 20.08 9.15
CA TYR A 129 -8.97 18.64 9.20
C TYR A 129 -7.91 18.00 10.09
N SER A 130 -8.25 16.86 10.69
CA SER A 130 -7.25 15.99 11.33
C SER A 130 -6.43 15.29 10.24
N VAL A 131 -5.11 15.19 10.45
CA VAL A 131 -4.23 14.53 9.50
C VAL A 131 -3.25 13.59 10.17
N LEU A 132 -2.88 12.51 9.46
CA LEU A 132 -1.75 11.66 9.79
C LEU A 132 -0.76 11.69 8.63
N LEU A 133 0.53 11.72 8.94
CA LEU A 133 1.61 11.47 7.99
C LEU A 133 2.20 10.09 8.27
N ILE A 134 2.38 9.31 7.21
CA ILE A 134 2.89 7.94 7.26
C ILE A 134 4.14 7.86 6.40
N ASP A 135 5.22 7.38 6.99
CA ASP A 135 6.44 7.04 6.27
C ASP A 135 6.18 5.81 5.39
N GLY A 136 6.02 6.02 4.12
CA GLY A 136 5.63 4.97 3.16
C GLY A 136 6.80 4.15 2.65
N ASN A 137 8.04 4.62 2.83
CA ASN A 137 9.25 3.92 2.38
C ASN A 137 10.16 3.44 3.52
N ALA A 138 9.74 3.63 4.76
CA ALA A 138 10.45 3.23 5.98
C ALA A 138 11.87 3.83 6.08
N ASN A 139 12.05 5.07 5.63
CA ASN A 139 13.33 5.78 5.79
C ASN A 139 13.38 6.70 7.03
N GLY A 140 12.27 6.81 7.78
CA GLY A 140 12.15 7.62 8.99
C GLY A 140 11.89 9.11 8.75
N LEU A 141 11.68 9.51 7.50
CA LEU A 141 11.35 10.87 7.10
C LEU A 141 9.92 10.94 6.56
N PHE A 142 9.36 12.16 6.45
CA PHE A 142 7.97 12.39 6.03
C PHE A 142 7.87 13.42 4.89
N ASP A 143 8.84 13.45 3.99
CA ASP A 143 8.91 14.41 2.89
C ASP A 143 9.09 13.77 1.51
N ASN A 144 8.98 12.45 1.42
CA ASN A 144 9.20 11.69 0.19
C ASN A 144 7.96 11.72 -0.72
N VAL A 145 8.02 12.61 -1.71
CA VAL A 145 6.93 12.81 -2.68
C VAL A 145 6.52 11.50 -3.35
N GLY A 146 5.23 11.17 -3.27
CA GLY A 146 4.64 9.98 -3.88
C GLY A 146 4.91 8.66 -3.16
N GLN A 147 5.85 8.62 -2.21
CA GLN A 147 6.16 7.45 -1.39
C GLN A 147 5.48 7.52 -0.03
N ASP A 148 5.63 8.66 0.65
CA ASP A 148 4.94 8.91 1.90
C ASP A 148 3.46 9.18 1.68
N ARG A 149 2.68 9.03 2.73
CA ARG A 149 1.24 9.18 2.69
C ARG A 149 0.76 10.25 3.66
N VAL A 150 -0.26 10.96 3.25
CA VAL A 150 -1.06 11.80 4.13
C VAL A 150 -2.47 11.22 4.20
N CYS A 151 -2.96 10.96 5.41
CA CYS A 151 -4.36 10.65 5.65
C CYS A 151 -5.04 11.91 6.14
N ILE A 152 -6.23 12.22 5.61
CA ILE A 152 -7.01 13.42 5.95
C ILE A 152 -8.43 12.95 6.29
N ASP A 153 -8.87 13.21 7.51
CA ASP A 153 -10.24 12.92 7.97
C ASP A 153 -11.21 13.91 7.30
N LEU A 154 -11.59 13.60 6.06
CA LEU A 154 -12.38 14.51 5.22
C LEU A 154 -13.85 14.58 5.64
N ASN A 155 -14.38 13.49 6.21
CA ASN A 155 -15.75 13.36 6.65
C ASN A 155 -15.95 13.71 8.13
N ASP A 156 -14.86 13.95 8.89
CA ASP A 156 -14.83 14.36 10.31
C ASP A 156 -15.46 13.29 11.25
N ASP A 157 -15.28 12.01 10.92
CA ASP A 157 -15.76 10.88 11.73
C ASP A 157 -14.71 10.36 12.74
N GLY A 158 -13.52 10.95 12.76
CA GLY A 158 -12.41 10.60 13.64
C GLY A 158 -11.67 9.33 13.21
N ARG A 159 -11.90 8.85 12.00
CA ARG A 159 -11.23 7.70 11.39
C ARG A 159 -10.57 8.11 10.07
N PHE A 160 -9.74 7.22 9.54
CA PHE A 160 -9.09 7.44 8.26
C PHE A 160 -9.37 6.24 7.35
N ASP A 161 -10.25 6.41 6.37
CA ASP A 161 -10.49 5.38 5.36
C ASP A 161 -9.31 5.30 4.39
N ALA A 162 -8.72 4.10 4.27
CA ALA A 162 -7.52 3.91 3.47
C ALA A 162 -7.74 4.12 1.95
N LEU A 163 -8.98 4.11 1.48
CA LEU A 163 -9.29 4.27 0.07
C LEU A 163 -9.67 5.72 -0.27
N THR A 164 -10.44 6.38 0.59
CA THR A 164 -10.98 7.72 0.29
C THR A 164 -10.26 8.86 0.99
N GLU A 165 -9.46 8.57 2.02
CA GLU A 165 -8.83 9.56 2.89
C GLU A 165 -7.31 9.41 3.02
N GLN A 166 -6.70 8.51 2.22
CA GLN A 166 -5.25 8.31 2.19
C GLN A 166 -4.68 8.68 0.82
N PHE A 167 -3.79 9.65 0.77
CA PHE A 167 -3.21 10.20 -0.45
C PHE A 167 -1.69 10.15 -0.44
N PRO A 168 -1.02 10.01 -1.60
CA PRO A 168 0.42 10.19 -1.69
C PRO A 168 0.81 11.63 -1.39
N LEU A 169 1.79 11.83 -0.52
CA LEU A 169 2.33 13.15 -0.22
C LEU A 169 2.91 13.81 -1.47
N GLY A 170 2.71 15.12 -1.60
CA GLY A 170 3.26 15.92 -2.71
C GLY A 170 2.54 15.71 -4.06
N LYS A 171 1.47 14.92 -4.08
CA LYS A 171 0.60 14.79 -5.25
C LYS A 171 -0.64 15.65 -5.10
N PRO A 172 -1.20 16.17 -6.22
CA PRO A 172 -2.44 16.91 -6.17
C PRO A 172 -3.60 16.05 -5.66
N ILE A 173 -4.43 16.63 -4.81
CA ILE A 173 -5.69 16.05 -4.32
C ILE A 173 -6.82 17.03 -4.51
N THR A 174 -7.99 16.52 -4.86
CA THR A 174 -9.19 17.35 -5.04
C THR A 174 -10.07 17.29 -3.79
N GLN A 175 -10.42 18.47 -3.28
CA GLN A 175 -11.39 18.62 -2.19
C GLN A 175 -12.43 19.66 -2.57
N GLY A 176 -13.66 19.20 -2.81
CA GLY A 176 -14.72 20.05 -3.36
C GLY A 176 -14.38 20.54 -4.78
N GLN A 177 -14.23 21.86 -4.93
CA GLN A 177 -13.84 22.48 -6.21
C GLN A 177 -12.36 22.85 -6.28
N ASP A 178 -11.63 22.63 -5.21
CA ASP A 178 -10.25 23.04 -5.05
C ASP A 178 -9.28 21.86 -5.22
N VAL A 179 -8.11 22.17 -5.73
CA VAL A 179 -7.00 21.21 -5.86
C VAL A 179 -5.85 21.68 -4.97
N TYR A 180 -5.39 20.81 -4.11
CA TYR A 180 -4.31 21.08 -3.18
C TYR A 180 -3.11 20.16 -3.42
N VAL A 181 -1.91 20.68 -3.18
CA VAL A 181 -0.70 19.87 -3.06
C VAL A 181 -0.24 19.96 -1.60
N ILE A 182 -0.20 18.80 -0.94
CA ILE A 182 0.19 18.72 0.46
C ILE A 182 1.65 18.34 0.55
N SER A 183 2.40 19.09 1.35
CA SER A 183 3.80 18.85 1.64
C SER A 183 4.06 18.83 3.14
N SER A 184 5.10 18.14 3.54
CA SER A 184 5.60 18.09 4.91
C SER A 184 7.10 18.35 4.92
N ASP A 185 7.65 18.78 6.05
CA ASP A 185 9.08 18.70 6.28
C ASP A 185 9.50 17.28 6.68
N ALA A 186 10.79 16.99 6.53
CA ALA A 186 11.34 15.66 6.78
C ALA A 186 11.12 15.14 8.21
N ALA A 187 11.05 16.03 9.19
CA ALA A 187 10.82 15.68 10.60
C ALA A 187 9.33 15.53 10.95
N ALA A 188 8.42 15.92 10.04
CA ALA A 188 6.99 16.04 10.27
C ALA A 188 6.62 17.11 11.32
N SER A 189 7.42 18.16 11.43
CA SER A 189 7.12 19.28 12.34
C SER A 189 6.10 20.25 11.76
N ALA A 190 5.94 20.26 10.43
CA ALA A 190 4.96 21.06 9.72
C ALA A 190 4.36 20.31 8.54
N VAL A 191 3.06 20.47 8.34
CA VAL A 191 2.33 20.05 7.16
C VAL A 191 1.61 21.24 6.55
N THR A 192 1.70 21.41 5.23
CA THR A 192 1.11 22.54 4.51
C THR A 192 0.32 22.07 3.31
N ALA A 193 -0.78 22.77 3.01
CA ALA A 193 -1.55 22.60 1.79
C ALA A 193 -1.43 23.85 0.93
N ASN A 194 -0.98 23.67 -0.30
CA ASN A 194 -0.88 24.75 -1.27
C ASN A 194 -2.03 24.61 -2.28
N LEU A 195 -2.89 25.61 -2.36
CA LEU A 195 -3.97 25.68 -3.34
C LEU A 195 -3.39 25.79 -4.74
N ARG A 196 -3.83 24.92 -5.64
CA ARG A 196 -3.48 24.94 -7.06
C ARG A 196 -4.74 25.26 -7.87
N SER A 197 -4.74 26.39 -8.58
CA SER A 197 -5.80 26.68 -9.52
C SER A 197 -5.70 25.76 -10.75
N ALA A 198 -6.81 25.10 -11.14
CA ALA A 198 -6.92 24.30 -12.36
C ALA A 198 -8.29 24.52 -13.00
N GLU A 199 -8.35 24.47 -14.34
CA GLU A 199 -9.64 24.35 -15.05
C GLU A 199 -10.31 23.02 -14.64
N GLN A 200 -11.63 23.05 -14.50
CA GLN A 200 -12.37 21.90 -13.99
C GLN A 200 -13.39 21.39 -15.00
N GLY A 201 -13.59 20.09 -14.97
CA GLY A 201 -14.74 19.41 -15.54
C GLY A 201 -15.61 18.81 -14.44
N LYS A 202 -16.62 18.06 -14.80
CA LYS A 202 -17.47 17.30 -13.87
C LYS A 202 -17.38 15.82 -14.16
N LEU A 203 -17.27 15.03 -13.12
CA LEU A 203 -17.26 13.58 -13.19
C LEU A 203 -18.41 13.03 -12.35
N ARG A 204 -19.19 12.12 -12.95
CA ARG A 204 -20.25 11.36 -12.29
C ARG A 204 -19.95 9.88 -12.41
N LEU A 205 -19.96 9.17 -11.30
CA LEU A 205 -19.86 7.71 -11.29
C LEU A 205 -21.26 7.10 -11.17
N THR A 206 -21.51 6.06 -11.96
CA THR A 206 -22.71 5.22 -11.86
C THR A 206 -22.31 3.76 -11.78
N LEU A 207 -23.14 2.91 -11.19
CA LEU A 207 -22.96 1.46 -11.24
C LEU A 207 -23.72 0.86 -12.42
N GLY A 208 -23.24 -0.30 -12.90
CA GLY A 208 -23.97 -1.10 -13.87
C GLY A 208 -25.35 -1.50 -13.35
N GLU A 209 -26.33 -1.58 -14.24
CA GLU A 209 -27.77 -1.79 -13.93
C GLU A 209 -28.07 -3.04 -13.09
N LYS A 210 -27.16 -4.02 -13.07
CA LYS A 210 -27.31 -5.28 -12.33
C LYS A 210 -27.00 -5.17 -10.83
N LEU A 211 -26.39 -4.06 -10.39
CA LEU A 211 -25.99 -3.87 -9.00
C LEU A 211 -27.10 -3.12 -8.24
N LYS A 212 -27.34 -3.56 -7.00
CA LYS A 212 -28.43 -3.03 -6.18
C LYS A 212 -28.14 -1.60 -5.71
N PRO A 213 -29.16 -0.74 -5.58
CA PRO A 213 -29.02 0.64 -5.10
C PRO A 213 -28.45 0.78 -3.69
N SER A 214 -28.43 -0.29 -2.89
CA SER A 214 -27.89 -0.32 -1.52
C SER A 214 -26.39 -0.54 -1.44
N ALA A 215 -25.71 -0.62 -2.57
CA ALA A 215 -24.26 -0.77 -2.58
C ALA A 215 -23.57 0.50 -2.05
N LYS A 216 -22.61 0.34 -1.16
CA LYS A 216 -21.65 1.40 -0.85
C LYS A 216 -20.43 1.22 -1.73
N ILE A 217 -19.94 2.31 -2.26
CA ILE A 217 -18.77 2.31 -3.13
C ILE A 217 -17.75 3.32 -2.64
N ALA A 218 -16.48 3.00 -2.82
CA ALA A 218 -15.38 3.93 -2.70
C ALA A 218 -14.42 3.69 -3.86
N VAL A 219 -14.14 4.74 -4.63
CA VAL A 219 -13.34 4.68 -5.85
C VAL A 219 -12.21 5.68 -5.75
N GLU A 220 -10.99 5.23 -6.02
CA GLU A 220 -9.85 6.10 -6.23
C GLU A 220 -9.56 6.21 -7.73
N LEU A 221 -9.56 7.41 -8.23
CA LEU A 221 -9.17 7.76 -9.59
C LEU A 221 -7.82 8.47 -9.57
N VAL A 222 -7.02 8.23 -10.59
CA VAL A 222 -5.76 8.96 -10.78
C VAL A 222 -5.73 9.55 -12.19
N SER A 223 -5.38 10.85 -12.29
CA SER A 223 -5.23 11.52 -13.57
C SER A 223 -3.87 11.19 -14.21
N ASP A 224 -3.74 11.49 -15.51
CA ASP A 224 -2.47 11.43 -16.24
C ASP A 224 -1.41 12.39 -15.68
N LEU A 225 -1.83 13.44 -14.96
CA LEU A 225 -0.95 14.35 -14.23
C LEU A 225 -0.62 13.89 -12.80
N GLY A 226 -1.15 12.73 -12.37
CA GLY A 226 -0.94 12.18 -11.04
C GLY A 226 -1.82 12.78 -9.95
N GLU A 227 -2.92 13.45 -10.34
CA GLU A 227 -3.92 13.93 -9.40
C GLU A 227 -4.80 12.77 -8.93
N LEU A 228 -5.09 12.73 -7.64
CA LEU A 228 -5.95 11.72 -7.02
C LEU A 228 -7.32 12.32 -6.69
N VAL A 229 -8.35 11.57 -7.05
CA VAL A 229 -9.74 11.89 -6.73
C VAL A 229 -10.38 10.68 -6.07
N ALA A 230 -10.82 10.85 -4.84
CA ALA A 230 -11.58 9.84 -4.11
C ALA A 230 -13.10 10.15 -4.22
N ILE A 231 -13.90 9.14 -4.55
CA ILE A 231 -15.34 9.27 -4.72
C ILE A 231 -16.03 8.13 -3.95
N ASP A 232 -16.91 8.49 -3.03
CA ASP A 232 -17.70 7.55 -2.21
C ASP A 232 -19.21 7.62 -2.49
N LYS A 233 -19.62 8.53 -3.40
CA LYS A 233 -21.02 8.74 -3.79
C LYS A 233 -21.25 8.43 -5.27
N LEU A 234 -22.36 7.75 -5.52
CA LEU A 234 -22.84 7.46 -6.87
C LEU A 234 -23.87 8.51 -7.30
N ASP A 235 -24.01 8.67 -8.61
CA ASP A 235 -25.02 9.52 -9.26
C ASP A 235 -24.92 11.02 -8.91
N GLU A 236 -23.86 11.42 -8.21
CA GLU A 236 -23.54 12.81 -7.91
C GLU A 236 -22.37 13.28 -8.79
N ALA A 237 -22.52 14.45 -9.42
CA ALA A 237 -21.44 15.03 -10.22
C ALA A 237 -20.51 15.82 -9.31
N ILE A 238 -19.24 15.47 -9.31
CA ILE A 238 -18.16 16.18 -8.59
C ILE A 238 -17.32 16.99 -9.57
N SER A 239 -16.80 18.12 -9.13
CA SER A 239 -15.82 18.91 -9.88
C SER A 239 -14.45 18.31 -9.72
N VAL A 240 -13.76 18.06 -10.83
CA VAL A 240 -12.38 17.56 -10.86
C VAL A 240 -11.57 18.32 -11.90
N PRO A 241 -10.26 18.45 -11.79
CA PRO A 241 -9.44 19.02 -12.85
C PRO A 241 -9.71 18.33 -14.19
N TYR A 242 -9.71 19.08 -15.29
CA TYR A 242 -9.83 18.46 -16.60
C TYR A 242 -8.62 17.56 -16.90
N GLY A 243 -8.84 16.44 -17.58
CA GLY A 243 -7.76 15.51 -17.88
C GLY A 243 -8.24 14.11 -18.25
N GLN A 244 -7.30 13.19 -18.30
CA GLN A 244 -7.56 11.76 -18.45
C GLN A 244 -7.44 11.08 -17.09
N TYR A 245 -8.48 10.35 -16.71
CA TYR A 245 -8.55 9.64 -15.44
C TYR A 245 -8.62 8.14 -15.65
N ARG A 246 -8.05 7.38 -14.75
CA ARG A 246 -8.22 5.92 -14.67
C ARG A 246 -8.61 5.52 -13.26
N VAL A 247 -9.35 4.44 -13.12
CA VAL A 247 -9.62 3.85 -11.80
C VAL A 247 -8.33 3.19 -11.31
N SER A 248 -7.86 3.61 -10.15
CA SER A 248 -6.71 3.02 -9.45
C SER A 248 -7.15 1.85 -8.59
N SER A 249 -8.20 2.07 -7.80
CA SER A 249 -8.81 1.06 -6.94
C SER A 249 -10.31 1.33 -6.77
N LEU A 250 -11.07 0.26 -6.52
CA LEU A 250 -12.50 0.32 -6.26
C LEU A 250 -12.84 -0.66 -5.15
N LYS A 251 -13.54 -0.18 -4.14
CA LYS A 251 -14.13 -0.96 -3.06
C LYS A 251 -15.64 -0.93 -3.20
N LEU A 252 -16.26 -2.10 -3.16
CA LEU A 252 -17.71 -2.26 -3.22
C LEU A 252 -18.17 -3.04 -1.98
N GLU A 253 -19.13 -2.50 -1.24
CA GLU A 253 -19.77 -3.19 -0.11
C GLU A 253 -21.23 -3.52 -0.47
N LEU A 254 -21.59 -4.80 -0.35
CA LEU A 254 -22.92 -5.30 -0.65
C LEU A 254 -23.44 -6.12 0.53
N PRO A 255 -24.64 -5.80 1.06
CA PRO A 255 -25.31 -6.70 2.01
C PRO A 255 -25.88 -7.92 1.28
N ASP A 256 -25.70 -9.10 1.85
CA ASP A 256 -26.37 -10.31 1.39
C ASP A 256 -27.79 -10.44 1.96
N SER A 257 -28.49 -11.51 1.59
CA SER A 257 -29.83 -11.79 2.08
C SER A 257 -29.91 -12.11 3.57
N GLY A 258 -28.79 -12.48 4.19
CA GLY A 258 -28.64 -12.75 5.62
C GLY A 258 -28.26 -11.52 6.43
N GLY A 259 -28.07 -10.36 5.79
CA GLY A 259 -27.66 -9.11 6.44
C GLY A 259 -26.15 -9.00 6.68
N GLN A 260 -25.35 -9.94 6.18
CA GLN A 260 -23.88 -9.85 6.23
C GLN A 260 -23.40 -8.93 5.13
N THR A 261 -22.39 -8.12 5.43
CA THR A 261 -21.76 -7.24 4.44
C THR A 261 -20.58 -7.94 3.80
N TRP A 262 -20.58 -7.97 2.48
CA TRP A 262 -19.47 -8.44 1.66
C TRP A 262 -18.71 -7.25 1.12
N THR A 263 -17.39 -7.29 1.23
CA THR A 263 -16.50 -6.27 0.70
C THR A 263 -15.70 -6.86 -0.45
N TYR A 264 -15.84 -6.25 -1.63
CA TYR A 264 -15.13 -6.62 -2.86
C TYR A 264 -14.14 -5.52 -3.19
N ASN A 265 -12.87 -5.86 -3.30
CA ASN A 265 -11.82 -4.93 -3.69
C ASN A 265 -11.36 -5.25 -5.11
N PHE A 266 -11.44 -4.25 -5.98
CA PHE A 266 -10.97 -4.33 -7.35
C PHE A 266 -9.72 -3.47 -7.52
N SER A 267 -8.75 -3.99 -8.25
CA SER A 267 -7.51 -3.32 -8.61
C SER A 267 -7.40 -3.17 -10.13
N ASN A 268 -6.63 -2.19 -10.55
CA ASN A 268 -6.39 -1.96 -11.98
C ASN A 268 -5.54 -3.10 -12.58
N GLU A 269 -5.97 -3.67 -13.71
CA GLU A 269 -5.21 -4.63 -14.49
C GLU A 269 -4.75 -4.03 -15.83
N LYS A 270 -5.65 -3.28 -16.49
CA LYS A 270 -5.36 -2.63 -17.78
C LYS A 270 -5.77 -1.18 -17.72
N THR A 271 -4.97 -0.32 -18.32
CA THR A 271 -5.26 1.10 -18.36
C THR A 271 -6.48 1.37 -19.23
N LYS A 272 -7.58 1.81 -18.61
CA LYS A 272 -8.75 2.37 -19.26
C LYS A 272 -8.89 3.81 -18.82
N ASN A 273 -8.74 4.73 -19.77
CA ASN A 273 -8.80 6.15 -19.50
C ASN A 273 -10.21 6.70 -19.76
N TYR A 274 -10.64 7.62 -18.90
CA TYR A 274 -11.88 8.38 -19.00
C TYR A 274 -11.52 9.85 -19.16
N SER A 275 -11.97 10.46 -20.26
CA SER A 275 -11.70 11.88 -20.53
C SER A 275 -12.71 12.75 -19.79
N VAL A 276 -12.22 13.70 -19.01
CA VAL A 276 -13.02 14.74 -18.34
C VAL A 276 -12.66 16.09 -18.96
N PRO A 277 -13.43 16.59 -19.94
CA PRO A 277 -13.18 17.87 -20.57
C PRO A 277 -13.49 19.04 -19.63
N ALA A 278 -12.79 20.16 -19.79
CA ALA A 278 -13.10 21.38 -19.07
C ALA A 278 -14.56 21.83 -19.29
N ASN A 279 -15.20 22.26 -18.22
CA ASN A 279 -16.60 22.78 -18.21
C ASN A 279 -17.66 21.81 -18.75
N ARG A 280 -17.35 20.49 -18.79
CA ARG A 280 -18.32 19.45 -19.22
C ARG A 280 -18.41 18.34 -18.20
N GLU A 281 -19.53 17.63 -18.21
CA GLU A 281 -19.75 16.45 -17.40
C GLU A 281 -19.42 15.18 -18.19
N THR A 282 -18.69 14.27 -17.53
CA THR A 282 -18.42 12.91 -18.00
C THR A 282 -19.07 11.93 -17.04
N THR A 283 -19.90 11.03 -17.54
CA THR A 283 -20.45 9.92 -16.74
C THR A 283 -19.66 8.65 -17.01
N VAL A 284 -19.25 7.98 -15.95
CA VAL A 284 -18.51 6.72 -15.99
C VAL A 284 -19.33 5.64 -15.32
N ALA A 285 -19.76 4.64 -16.08
CA ALA A 285 -20.41 3.45 -15.55
C ALA A 285 -19.35 2.43 -15.11
N LEU A 286 -19.31 2.13 -13.82
CA LEU A 286 -18.42 1.16 -13.20
C LEU A 286 -19.12 -0.18 -13.01
N LEU A 287 -18.38 -1.27 -13.11
CA LEU A 287 -18.88 -2.64 -12.95
C LEU A 287 -20.09 -2.93 -13.88
N ALA A 288 -20.12 -2.27 -15.04
CA ALA A 288 -21.17 -2.45 -16.03
C ALA A 288 -21.06 -3.80 -16.76
N LYS A 289 -19.84 -4.28 -16.93
CA LYS A 289 -19.52 -5.57 -17.54
C LYS A 289 -18.69 -6.40 -16.55
N LEU A 290 -19.16 -7.61 -16.25
CA LEU A 290 -18.44 -8.57 -15.43
C LEU A 290 -18.16 -9.82 -16.25
N ASP A 291 -16.89 -10.20 -16.37
CA ASP A 291 -16.44 -11.37 -17.11
C ASP A 291 -15.56 -12.24 -16.21
N MET A 292 -15.71 -13.56 -16.33
CA MET A 292 -14.81 -14.52 -15.73
C MET A 292 -13.74 -14.93 -16.76
N ASN A 293 -12.49 -14.56 -16.49
CA ASN A 293 -11.36 -15.02 -17.28
C ASN A 293 -10.66 -16.18 -16.57
N ILE A 294 -10.28 -17.20 -17.29
CA ILE A 294 -9.54 -18.35 -16.78
C ILE A 294 -8.23 -18.43 -17.55
N SER A 295 -7.11 -18.27 -16.87
CA SER A 295 -5.78 -18.43 -17.42
C SER A 295 -5.10 -19.67 -16.86
N LEU A 296 -4.19 -20.24 -17.62
CA LEU A 296 -3.26 -21.23 -17.09
C LEU A 296 -2.26 -20.54 -16.16
N ASP A 297 -1.82 -21.25 -15.12
CA ASP A 297 -0.70 -20.79 -14.33
C ASP A 297 0.49 -20.48 -15.25
N PRO A 298 1.20 -19.33 -15.10
CA PRO A 298 2.32 -18.94 -15.96
C PRO A 298 3.41 -20.03 -16.10
N TYR A 299 3.55 -20.87 -15.07
CA TYR A 299 4.45 -22.01 -15.13
C TYR A 299 4.03 -23.07 -16.18
N ASN A 300 2.74 -23.16 -16.49
CA ASN A 300 2.15 -24.12 -17.44
C ASN A 300 1.78 -23.50 -18.79
N GLU A 301 1.81 -22.18 -18.92
CA GLU A 301 1.30 -21.45 -20.10
C GLU A 301 1.99 -21.85 -21.43
N ASN A 302 3.26 -22.22 -21.37
CA ASN A 302 4.06 -22.63 -22.54
C ASN A 302 4.41 -24.13 -22.59
N LYS A 303 3.80 -24.96 -21.73
CA LYS A 303 4.09 -26.40 -21.69
C LYS A 303 3.02 -27.20 -22.40
N LYS A 304 3.45 -28.20 -23.20
CA LYS A 304 2.54 -29.23 -23.68
C LYS A 304 2.11 -30.11 -22.52
N VAL A 305 0.82 -30.16 -22.27
CA VAL A 305 0.22 -31.00 -21.23
C VAL A 305 -0.06 -32.38 -21.83
N THR A 306 0.40 -33.43 -21.15
CA THR A 306 0.14 -34.83 -21.54
C THR A 306 -1.12 -35.36 -20.84
N PRO A 307 -1.86 -36.29 -21.43
CA PRO A 307 -3.02 -36.91 -20.78
C PRO A 307 -2.67 -37.47 -19.39
N GLY A 308 -3.51 -37.15 -18.38
CA GLY A 308 -3.29 -37.55 -17.00
C GLY A 308 -2.48 -36.57 -16.15
N GLN A 309 -1.93 -35.50 -16.73
CA GLN A 309 -1.21 -34.45 -16.01
C GLN A 309 -2.17 -33.46 -15.37
N THR A 310 -1.90 -33.08 -14.13
CA THR A 310 -2.66 -32.02 -13.46
C THR A 310 -2.29 -30.64 -14.02
N VAL A 311 -3.29 -29.83 -14.32
CA VAL A 311 -3.12 -28.45 -14.80
C VAL A 311 -3.70 -27.50 -13.75
N THR A 312 -2.92 -26.52 -13.35
CA THR A 312 -3.38 -25.43 -12.48
C THR A 312 -3.94 -24.30 -13.33
N VAL A 313 -5.13 -23.85 -13.00
CA VAL A 313 -5.80 -22.71 -13.64
C VAL A 313 -6.08 -21.63 -12.62
N GLN A 314 -6.03 -20.37 -13.06
CA GLN A 314 -6.31 -19.20 -12.23
C GLN A 314 -7.56 -18.50 -12.78
N PRO A 315 -8.71 -18.63 -12.12
CA PRO A 315 -9.89 -17.85 -12.47
C PRO A 315 -9.73 -16.41 -11.95
N ARG A 316 -10.10 -15.44 -12.78
CA ARG A 316 -10.11 -14.02 -12.42
C ARG A 316 -11.43 -13.39 -12.82
N LEU A 317 -12.10 -12.73 -11.87
CA LEU A 317 -13.25 -11.88 -12.18
C LEU A 317 -12.75 -10.52 -12.65
N LEU A 318 -13.07 -10.21 -13.90
CA LEU A 318 -12.76 -8.92 -14.52
C LEU A 318 -14.01 -8.05 -14.55
N ALA A 319 -13.81 -6.75 -14.35
CA ALA A 319 -14.83 -5.73 -14.50
C ALA A 319 -14.39 -4.69 -15.54
N ASP A 320 -15.29 -4.35 -16.44
CA ASP A 320 -15.13 -3.31 -17.48
C ASP A 320 -13.85 -3.47 -18.32
N ASP A 321 -13.34 -4.70 -18.47
CA ASP A 321 -12.12 -5.07 -19.18
C ASP A 321 -10.82 -4.42 -18.60
N SER A 322 -10.90 -3.78 -17.43
CA SER A 322 -9.79 -3.00 -16.87
C SER A 322 -9.52 -3.24 -15.39
N LEU A 323 -10.46 -3.74 -14.64
CA LEU A 323 -10.35 -4.02 -13.21
C LEU A 323 -10.44 -5.52 -12.97
N TYR A 324 -9.73 -6.03 -11.99
CA TYR A 324 -9.90 -7.40 -11.51
C TYR A 324 -10.23 -7.44 -10.02
N LEU A 325 -11.03 -8.39 -9.60
CA LEU A 325 -11.31 -8.65 -8.20
C LEU A 325 -10.04 -9.16 -7.52
N SER A 326 -9.45 -8.34 -6.66
CA SER A 326 -8.21 -8.64 -5.95
C SER A 326 -8.44 -9.32 -4.60
N SER A 327 -9.56 -9.04 -3.94
CA SER A 327 -9.95 -9.71 -2.69
C SER A 327 -11.45 -9.61 -2.45
N CYS A 328 -11.97 -10.58 -1.70
CA CYS A 328 -13.33 -10.59 -1.20
C CYS A 328 -13.31 -10.97 0.27
N THR A 329 -13.97 -10.18 1.12
CA THR A 329 -14.04 -10.42 2.56
C THR A 329 -15.48 -10.33 3.06
N ILE A 330 -15.78 -11.05 4.14
CA ILE A 330 -17.08 -11.05 4.79
C ILE A 330 -16.94 -10.52 6.23
N GLY A 331 -17.86 -9.67 6.67
CA GLY A 331 -17.88 -9.07 8.00
C GLY A 331 -17.62 -7.57 7.98
N ALA A 332 -17.96 -6.89 9.07
CA ALA A 332 -17.75 -5.45 9.27
C ALA A 332 -16.59 -5.20 10.24
N GLY A 333 -15.67 -4.31 9.87
CA GLY A 333 -14.57 -3.88 10.74
C GLY A 333 -13.44 -4.92 10.88
N GLY A 334 -12.62 -4.82 11.91
CA GLY A 334 -11.38 -5.58 12.09
C GLY A 334 -11.47 -7.12 12.20
N GLU A 335 -12.64 -7.71 12.05
CA GLU A 335 -12.85 -9.17 12.04
C GLU A 335 -13.25 -9.70 10.64
N SER A 336 -12.93 -8.99 9.57
CA SER A 336 -13.23 -9.49 8.23
C SER A 336 -12.47 -10.80 7.96
N ARG A 337 -13.21 -11.83 7.52
CA ARG A 337 -12.64 -13.12 7.12
C ARG A 337 -12.56 -13.16 5.59
N SER A 338 -11.51 -13.78 5.07
CA SER A 338 -11.47 -14.11 3.64
C SER A 338 -12.69 -14.97 3.30
N ALA A 339 -13.42 -14.60 2.26
CA ALA A 339 -14.57 -15.38 1.84
C ALA A 339 -14.07 -16.56 1.01
N GLU A 340 -14.27 -17.77 1.52
CA GLU A 340 -14.03 -18.98 0.77
C GLU A 340 -15.24 -19.29 -0.11
N GLY A 341 -15.06 -19.19 -1.40
CA GLY A 341 -16.06 -19.62 -2.40
C GLY A 341 -15.49 -20.70 -3.29
N ASN A 342 -16.23 -21.78 -3.48
CA ASN A 342 -15.87 -22.82 -4.45
C ASN A 342 -16.60 -22.57 -5.77
N ALA A 343 -15.85 -22.43 -6.86
CA ALA A 343 -16.39 -22.45 -8.22
C ALA A 343 -16.03 -23.76 -8.90
N GLU A 344 -16.96 -24.34 -9.65
CA GLU A 344 -16.69 -25.51 -10.47
C GLU A 344 -16.04 -25.06 -11.78
N ILE A 345 -14.89 -25.63 -12.09
CA ILE A 345 -14.21 -25.45 -13.38
C ILE A 345 -14.37 -26.71 -14.21
N LEU A 346 -14.89 -26.54 -15.42
CA LEU A 346 -15.05 -27.63 -16.39
C LEU A 346 -14.02 -27.44 -17.51
N LEU A 347 -13.23 -28.49 -17.75
CA LEU A 347 -12.45 -28.61 -18.98
C LEU A 347 -13.32 -29.30 -20.03
N LEU A 348 -13.61 -28.58 -21.10
CA LEU A 348 -14.43 -29.09 -22.18
C LEU A 348 -13.59 -29.42 -23.41
N SER A 349 -13.98 -30.46 -24.15
CA SER A 349 -13.48 -30.72 -25.50
C SER A 349 -14.06 -29.71 -26.49
N PRO A 350 -13.50 -29.56 -27.68
CA PRO A 350 -14.02 -28.63 -28.71
C PRO A 350 -15.49 -28.86 -29.08
N ASP A 351 -16.00 -30.09 -28.89
CA ASP A 351 -17.41 -30.48 -29.09
C ASP A 351 -18.29 -30.31 -27.85
N GLY A 352 -17.75 -29.65 -26.80
CA GLY A 352 -18.48 -29.27 -25.56
C GLY A 352 -18.63 -30.37 -24.52
N LYS A 353 -18.00 -31.55 -24.72
CA LYS A 353 -18.04 -32.60 -23.70
C LYS A 353 -17.07 -32.36 -22.57
N THR A 354 -17.49 -32.63 -21.35
CA THR A 354 -16.65 -32.49 -20.16
C THR A 354 -15.53 -33.54 -20.18
N ILE A 355 -14.29 -33.08 -20.23
CA ILE A 355 -13.08 -33.89 -20.13
C ILE A 355 -12.69 -34.07 -18.65
N SER A 356 -12.76 -32.99 -17.87
CA SER A 356 -12.39 -33.01 -16.46
C SER A 356 -13.18 -31.95 -15.67
N ARG A 357 -13.23 -32.14 -14.34
CA ARG A 357 -13.85 -31.21 -13.41
C ARG A 357 -12.85 -30.89 -12.29
N GLY A 358 -12.83 -29.67 -11.85
CA GLY A 358 -12.10 -29.21 -10.69
C GLY A 358 -12.93 -28.25 -9.85
N LEU A 359 -12.59 -28.14 -8.56
CA LEU A 359 -13.10 -27.11 -7.69
C LEU A 359 -11.97 -26.10 -7.44
N THR A 360 -12.28 -24.84 -7.45
CA THR A 360 -11.36 -23.78 -7.05
C THR A 360 -11.90 -23.09 -5.82
N GLY A 361 -11.02 -22.76 -4.87
CA GLY A 361 -11.32 -21.85 -3.77
C GLY A 361 -10.76 -20.46 -4.11
N PHE A 362 -11.49 -19.43 -3.72
CA PHE A 362 -10.93 -18.07 -3.60
C PHE A 362 -10.39 -17.92 -2.18
N SER A 363 -9.08 -17.78 -2.04
CA SER A 363 -8.40 -17.55 -0.76
C SER A 363 -7.88 -16.12 -0.69
#